data_b707e01565f8d019e68ac6db3d85581b
#
_entry.id   b707e01565f8d019e68ac6db3d85581b
#
_cell.length_a   1.000
_cell.length_b   1.000
_cell.length_c   1.000
_cell.angle_alpha   90.00
_cell.angle_beta   90.00
_cell.angle_gamma   90.00
#
_symmetry.space_group_name_H-M   'P 1'
#
loop_
_entity.id
_entity.type
_entity.pdbx_description
1 polymer ?
#
loop_
_entity_poly.entity_id
_entity_poly.type
_entity_poly.pdbx_seq_one_letter_code
_entity_poly.pdbx_strand_id
1 'polypeptide(L)'
;NLSVGHTPLTSVIRPNLMTKPATLIIPKVTVGDLEDASKIFGPAQTAVARAVADAVEDGYIPKDIVEDIVINVSVFIDPSAKDYRKIYQYNYGATKLAIRRAMENYPSIEKVLAEKDRGTHPIMGFKVKKLWSPPYLQVALDLDNEAAMERIINDLPDNDRILLEAGTPLVKKFGVGIIGKIRALRPDAFIIADLKTLDV
;
A
#
# COMPACT_ATOMS: atom_id res chain seq x y z
N ASN A 1 12.47 12.87 0.60
CA ASN A 1 13.51 12.42 -0.35
C ASN A 1 12.84 11.99 -1.65
N LEU A 2 13.01 12.80 -2.70
CA LEU A 2 12.62 12.43 -4.06
C LEU A 2 13.72 11.51 -4.59
N SER A 3 13.38 10.26 -4.89
CA SER A 3 14.31 9.35 -5.57
C SER A 3 14.43 9.73 -7.04
N VAL A 4 15.52 9.30 -7.68
CA VAL A 4 15.73 9.49 -9.11
C VAL A 4 14.51 8.97 -9.88
N GLY A 5 13.92 9.78 -10.74
CA GLY A 5 12.73 9.45 -11.54
C GLY A 5 11.39 9.97 -11.01
N HIS A 6 11.35 10.64 -9.85
CA HIS A 6 10.14 11.31 -9.39
C HIS A 6 10.20 12.81 -9.70
N THR A 7 9.38 13.25 -10.64
CA THR A 7 9.24 14.67 -10.97
C THR A 7 7.98 15.22 -10.30
N PRO A 8 8.10 16.13 -9.32
CA PRO A 8 6.92 16.77 -8.74
C PRO A 8 6.30 17.74 -9.74
N LEU A 9 4.98 17.80 -9.73
CA LEU A 9 4.19 18.72 -10.55
C LEU A 9 3.45 19.69 -9.67
N THR A 10 3.41 20.95 -10.05
CA THR A 10 2.53 21.92 -9.41
C THR A 10 1.10 21.71 -9.90
N SER A 11 0.16 21.61 -9.00
CA SER A 11 -1.27 21.50 -9.34
C SER A 11 -1.81 22.83 -9.82
N VAL A 12 -2.51 22.81 -10.96
CA VAL A 12 -3.08 24.00 -11.58
C VAL A 12 -4.55 23.80 -11.91
N ILE A 13 -5.34 24.86 -11.74
CA ILE A 13 -6.69 24.98 -12.28
C ILE A 13 -6.56 25.63 -13.66
N ARG A 14 -7.10 24.98 -14.66
CA ARG A 14 -7.01 25.52 -16.02
C ARG A 14 -7.70 26.90 -16.16
N PRO A 15 -7.16 27.80 -17.01
CA PRO A 15 -6.05 27.55 -17.93
C PRO A 15 -4.64 27.61 -17.32
N ASN A 16 -4.35 28.42 -16.30
CA ASN A 16 -3.01 28.56 -15.73
C ASN A 16 -3.01 29.02 -14.27
N LEU A 17 -4.08 28.84 -13.56
CA LEU A 17 -4.21 29.28 -12.16
C LEU A 17 -3.69 28.19 -11.22
N MET A 18 -2.67 28.52 -10.45
CA MET A 18 -2.19 27.62 -9.38
C MET A 18 -3.25 27.44 -8.30
N THR A 19 -3.35 26.22 -7.75
CA THR A 19 -4.22 25.96 -6.60
C THR A 19 -3.71 26.70 -5.37
N LYS A 20 -4.63 27.10 -4.53
CA LYS A 20 -4.41 27.60 -3.18
C LYS A 20 -5.16 26.68 -2.19
N PRO A 21 -4.46 26.07 -1.24
CA PRO A 21 -3.01 26.09 -0.98
C PRO A 21 -2.15 25.57 -2.15
N ALA A 22 -0.87 25.98 -2.17
CA ALA A 22 0.09 25.46 -3.15
C ALA A 22 0.17 23.93 -3.01
N THR A 23 -0.03 23.23 -4.11
CA THR A 23 -0.13 21.77 -4.12
C THR A 23 0.86 21.14 -5.07
N LEU A 24 1.67 20.22 -4.57
CA LEU A 24 2.61 19.42 -5.33
C LEU A 24 2.05 18.01 -5.54
N ILE A 25 2.03 17.56 -6.77
CA ILE A 25 1.68 16.18 -7.14
C ILE A 25 2.98 15.41 -7.35
N ILE A 26 3.13 14.30 -6.65
CA ILE A 26 4.30 13.44 -6.70
C ILE A 26 3.88 12.09 -7.28
N PRO A 27 4.15 11.82 -8.56
CA PRO A 27 3.88 10.52 -9.15
C PRO A 27 4.69 9.43 -8.45
N LYS A 28 4.04 8.32 -8.10
CA LYS A 28 4.66 7.15 -7.45
C LYS A 28 4.77 5.96 -8.40
N VAL A 29 4.67 6.21 -9.68
CA VAL A 29 4.83 5.23 -10.76
C VAL A 29 5.87 5.77 -11.73
N THR A 30 6.67 4.88 -12.30
CA THR A 30 7.58 5.26 -13.39
C THR A 30 6.75 5.62 -14.62
N VAL A 31 6.99 6.80 -15.17
CA VAL A 31 6.37 7.24 -16.40
C VAL A 31 7.18 6.67 -17.56
N GLY A 32 6.66 5.62 -18.18
CA GLY A 32 7.35 4.91 -19.26
C GLY A 32 7.12 5.52 -20.64
N ASP A 33 5.97 6.11 -20.88
CA ASP A 33 5.56 6.63 -22.17
C ASP A 33 4.64 7.86 -22.08
N LEU A 34 4.20 8.34 -23.24
CA LEU A 34 3.31 9.49 -23.33
C LEU A 34 1.89 9.19 -22.79
N GLU A 35 1.43 7.95 -22.87
CA GLU A 35 0.13 7.53 -22.34
C GLU A 35 0.13 7.63 -20.83
N ASP A 36 1.17 7.12 -20.15
CA ASP A 36 1.34 7.24 -18.71
C ASP A 36 1.43 8.71 -18.27
N ALA A 37 2.21 9.52 -18.99
CA ALA A 37 2.28 10.95 -18.75
C ALA A 37 0.90 11.60 -18.85
N SER A 38 0.12 11.26 -19.88
CA SER A 38 -1.21 11.82 -20.10
C SER A 38 -2.20 11.51 -18.98
N LYS A 39 -2.10 10.33 -18.34
CA LYS A 39 -2.93 9.95 -17.19
C LYS A 39 -2.64 10.83 -15.97
N ILE A 40 -1.37 11.20 -15.78
CA ILE A 40 -0.92 12.04 -14.65
C ILE A 40 -1.23 13.52 -14.92
N PHE A 41 -0.80 14.05 -16.05
CA PHE A 41 -0.99 15.47 -16.42
C PHE A 41 -2.44 15.82 -16.78
N GLY A 42 -3.24 14.85 -17.16
CA GLY A 42 -4.66 15.01 -17.50
C GLY A 42 -5.56 14.79 -16.29
N PRO A 43 -6.19 13.61 -16.20
CA PRO A 43 -7.26 13.36 -15.22
C PRO A 43 -6.78 13.41 -13.77
N ALA A 44 -5.59 12.92 -13.44
CA ALA A 44 -5.12 12.93 -12.05
C ALA A 44 -4.81 14.34 -11.55
N GLN A 45 -4.05 15.12 -12.32
CA GLN A 45 -3.74 16.52 -12.00
C GLN A 45 -5.03 17.34 -11.85
N THR A 46 -5.96 17.22 -12.80
CA THR A 46 -7.22 17.96 -12.77
C THR A 46 -8.07 17.57 -11.55
N ALA A 47 -8.09 16.28 -11.19
CA ALA A 47 -8.80 15.77 -10.03
C ALA A 47 -8.24 16.32 -8.71
N VAL A 48 -6.91 16.31 -8.57
CA VAL A 48 -6.24 16.86 -7.37
C VAL A 48 -6.50 18.34 -7.26
N ALA A 49 -6.32 19.11 -8.34
CA ALA A 49 -6.57 20.56 -8.35
C ALA A 49 -8.00 20.89 -7.94
N ARG A 50 -8.98 20.16 -8.48
CA ARG A 50 -10.40 20.37 -8.15
C ARG A 50 -10.69 19.99 -6.70
N ALA A 51 -10.15 18.88 -6.22
CA ALA A 51 -10.34 18.44 -4.84
C ALA A 51 -9.80 19.45 -3.82
N VAL A 52 -8.65 20.06 -4.10
CA VAL A 52 -8.08 21.12 -3.25
C VAL A 52 -8.98 22.36 -3.24
N ALA A 53 -9.42 22.82 -4.41
CA ALA A 53 -10.31 23.97 -4.51
C ALA A 53 -11.62 23.74 -3.75
N ASP A 54 -12.25 22.59 -3.97
CA ASP A 54 -13.49 22.22 -3.29
C ASP A 54 -13.31 22.03 -1.77
N ALA A 55 -12.12 21.57 -1.32
CA ALA A 55 -11.85 21.46 0.11
C ALA A 55 -11.75 22.82 0.81
N VAL A 56 -11.29 23.86 0.12
CA VAL A 56 -11.31 25.24 0.61
C VAL A 56 -12.73 25.81 0.58
N GLU A 57 -13.46 25.56 -0.50
CA GLU A 57 -14.84 26.02 -0.66
C GLU A 57 -15.78 25.41 0.39
N ASP A 58 -15.64 24.11 0.65
CA ASP A 58 -16.40 23.38 1.66
C ASP A 58 -15.98 23.70 3.12
N GLY A 59 -14.90 24.47 3.29
CA GLY A 59 -14.41 24.88 4.62
C GLY A 59 -13.56 23.82 5.35
N TYR A 60 -13.17 22.74 4.69
CA TYR A 60 -12.20 21.78 5.28
C TYR A 60 -10.82 22.44 5.46
N ILE A 61 -10.42 23.29 4.54
CA ILE A 61 -9.23 24.12 4.66
C ILE A 61 -9.68 25.56 4.94
N PRO A 62 -9.37 26.14 6.09
CA PRO A 62 -9.66 27.53 6.39
C PRO A 62 -9.01 28.48 5.39
N LYS A 63 -9.74 29.50 4.95
CA LYS A 63 -9.25 30.43 3.91
C LYS A 63 -8.08 31.31 4.37
N ASP A 64 -7.95 31.53 5.65
CA ASP A 64 -6.91 32.35 6.27
C ASP A 64 -5.53 31.67 6.26
N ILE A 65 -5.47 30.34 6.15
CA ILE A 65 -4.21 29.58 6.14
C ILE A 65 -3.78 29.08 4.75
N VAL A 66 -4.52 29.40 3.69
CA VAL A 66 -4.25 28.84 2.35
C VAL A 66 -2.88 29.26 1.78
N GLU A 67 -2.31 30.36 2.27
CA GLU A 67 -0.98 30.82 1.87
C GLU A 67 0.14 30.24 2.77
N ASP A 68 -0.19 29.74 3.95
CA ASP A 68 0.77 29.29 4.95
C ASP A 68 1.04 27.79 4.90
N ILE A 69 0.25 27.04 4.13
CA ILE A 69 0.38 25.58 4.01
C ILE A 69 0.68 25.14 2.60
N VAL A 70 1.36 24.01 2.48
CA VAL A 70 1.63 23.29 1.23
C VAL A 70 1.06 21.89 1.31
N ILE A 71 0.37 21.46 0.26
CA ILE A 71 -0.20 20.12 0.17
C ILE A 71 0.69 19.27 -0.74
N ASN A 72 1.20 18.14 -0.22
CA ASN A 72 1.93 17.15 -0.99
C ASN A 72 1.03 15.94 -1.24
N VAL A 73 0.67 15.69 -2.50
CA VAL A 73 -0.19 14.58 -2.90
C VAL A 73 0.64 13.54 -3.64
N SER A 74 0.84 12.38 -3.03
CA SER A 74 1.41 11.23 -3.73
C SER A 74 0.33 10.52 -4.53
N VAL A 75 0.54 10.39 -5.84
CA VAL A 75 -0.41 9.79 -6.78
C VAL A 75 0.20 8.52 -7.37
N PHE A 76 -0.52 7.42 -7.26
CA PHE A 76 -0.23 6.17 -7.95
C PHE A 76 -1.35 5.87 -8.93
N ILE A 77 -1.00 5.68 -10.20
CA ILE A 77 -1.93 5.24 -11.24
C ILE A 77 -1.34 3.97 -11.83
N ASP A 78 -2.11 2.90 -11.81
CA ASP A 78 -1.71 1.64 -12.44
C ASP A 78 -1.49 1.88 -13.94
N PRO A 79 -0.33 1.49 -14.51
CA PRO A 79 -0.06 1.66 -15.94
C PRO A 79 -1.11 1.03 -16.85
N SER A 80 -1.77 -0.04 -16.41
CA SER A 80 -2.84 -0.71 -17.15
C SER A 80 -4.18 0.05 -17.13
N ALA A 81 -4.33 1.07 -16.28
CA ALA A 81 -5.56 1.84 -16.18
C ALA A 81 -5.80 2.65 -17.46
N LYS A 82 -6.96 2.46 -18.11
CA LYS A 82 -7.32 3.12 -19.38
C LYS A 82 -8.53 4.06 -19.27
N ASP A 83 -9.30 3.94 -18.21
CA ASP A 83 -10.51 4.74 -18.01
C ASP A 83 -10.18 6.07 -17.32
N TYR A 84 -9.98 7.11 -18.11
CA TYR A 84 -9.65 8.46 -17.65
C TYR A 84 -10.72 9.07 -16.74
N ARG A 85 -11.99 8.69 -16.92
CA ARG A 85 -13.07 9.15 -16.04
C ARG A 85 -12.93 8.55 -14.65
N LYS A 86 -12.62 7.25 -14.56
CA LYS A 86 -12.37 6.59 -13.27
C LYS A 86 -11.10 7.10 -12.60
N ILE A 87 -10.03 7.33 -13.36
CA ILE A 87 -8.81 7.95 -12.85
C ILE A 87 -9.15 9.29 -12.20
N TYR A 88 -9.91 10.15 -12.88
CA TYR A 88 -10.36 11.42 -12.32
C TYR A 88 -11.19 11.22 -11.04
N GLN A 89 -12.24 10.43 -11.09
CA GLN A 89 -13.18 10.24 -9.98
C GLN A 89 -12.50 9.72 -8.72
N TYR A 90 -11.64 8.69 -8.87
CA TYR A 90 -10.95 8.10 -7.73
C TYR A 90 -9.90 9.03 -7.14
N ASN A 91 -9.11 9.71 -7.96
CA ASN A 91 -8.14 10.67 -7.46
C ASN A 91 -8.81 11.88 -6.79
N TYR A 92 -9.91 12.38 -7.35
CA TYR A 92 -10.70 13.44 -6.72
C TYR A 92 -11.22 13.04 -5.35
N GLY A 93 -11.93 11.91 -5.27
CA GLY A 93 -12.52 11.44 -4.00
C GLY A 93 -11.45 11.13 -2.95
N ALA A 94 -10.38 10.44 -3.35
CA ALA A 94 -9.28 10.10 -2.45
C ALA A 94 -8.56 11.34 -1.92
N THR A 95 -8.27 12.31 -2.78
CA THR A 95 -7.61 13.56 -2.38
C THR A 95 -8.48 14.38 -1.44
N LYS A 96 -9.75 14.57 -1.77
CA LYS A 96 -10.70 15.33 -0.93
C LYS A 96 -10.85 14.69 0.45
N LEU A 97 -10.99 13.36 0.50
CA LEU A 97 -11.07 12.63 1.77
C LEU A 97 -9.77 12.71 2.57
N ALA A 98 -8.60 12.62 1.90
CA ALA A 98 -7.30 12.71 2.57
C ALA A 98 -7.08 14.10 3.19
N ILE A 99 -7.43 15.17 2.47
CA ILE A 99 -7.36 16.54 2.99
C ILE A 99 -8.26 16.69 4.22
N ARG A 100 -9.51 16.27 4.12
CA ARG A 100 -10.44 16.32 5.25
C ARG A 100 -9.87 15.60 6.47
N ARG A 101 -9.39 14.38 6.31
CA ARG A 101 -8.79 13.59 7.40
C ARG A 101 -7.56 14.23 8.00
N ALA A 102 -6.72 14.85 7.16
CA ALA A 102 -5.52 15.56 7.62
C ALA A 102 -5.90 16.75 8.50
N MET A 103 -6.89 17.54 8.09
CA MET A 103 -7.35 18.71 8.85
C MET A 103 -8.09 18.32 10.14
N GLU A 104 -8.77 17.18 10.15
CA GLU A 104 -9.47 16.63 11.32
C GLU A 104 -8.54 15.80 12.24
N ASN A 105 -7.26 15.63 11.90
CA ASN A 105 -6.32 14.70 12.58
C ASN A 105 -6.90 13.29 12.73
N TYR A 106 -7.56 12.79 11.69
CA TYR A 106 -8.25 11.51 11.69
C TYR A 106 -7.51 10.48 10.81
N PRO A 107 -7.33 9.23 11.27
CA PRO A 107 -7.55 8.77 12.66
C PRO A 107 -6.53 9.34 13.63
N SER A 108 -6.87 9.44 14.91
CA SER A 108 -5.91 9.93 15.91
C SER A 108 -4.69 9.01 16.02
N ILE A 109 -3.56 9.54 16.48
CA ILE A 109 -2.31 8.78 16.63
C ILE A 109 -2.52 7.58 17.57
N GLU A 110 -3.26 7.77 18.67
CA GLU A 110 -3.58 6.72 19.63
C GLU A 110 -4.35 5.58 18.97
N LYS A 111 -5.33 5.92 18.11
CA LYS A 111 -6.09 4.93 17.35
C LYS A 111 -5.21 4.18 16.36
N VAL A 112 -4.33 4.88 15.64
CA VAL A 112 -3.37 4.25 14.71
C VAL A 112 -2.46 3.28 15.46
N LEU A 113 -1.92 3.69 16.62
CA LEU A 113 -1.06 2.84 17.44
C LEU A 113 -1.80 1.64 18.04
N ALA A 114 -3.05 1.81 18.46
CA ALA A 114 -3.86 0.73 18.99
C ALA A 114 -4.28 -0.30 17.91
N GLU A 115 -4.47 0.16 16.67
CA GLU A 115 -4.95 -0.67 15.57
C GLU A 115 -3.83 -1.20 14.65
N LYS A 116 -2.59 -0.76 14.84
CA LYS A 116 -1.46 -1.08 13.93
C LYS A 116 -1.27 -2.57 13.69
N ASP A 117 -1.56 -3.41 14.69
CA ASP A 117 -1.40 -4.86 14.62
C ASP A 117 -2.70 -5.59 14.26
N ARG A 118 -3.82 -4.85 14.14
CA ARG A 118 -5.14 -5.39 13.81
C ARG A 118 -5.55 -5.13 12.36
N GLY A 119 -4.64 -4.55 11.56
CA GLY A 119 -4.92 -4.21 10.17
C GLY A 119 -5.42 -5.41 9.37
N THR A 120 -6.53 -5.23 8.67
CA THR A 120 -7.09 -6.22 7.74
C THR A 120 -6.89 -5.73 6.32
N HIS A 121 -6.50 -6.60 5.41
CA HIS A 121 -6.38 -6.20 4.00
C HIS A 121 -7.78 -5.85 3.46
N PRO A 122 -7.98 -4.62 2.92
CA PRO A 122 -9.33 -4.13 2.59
C PRO A 122 -10.03 -4.93 1.48
N ILE A 123 -9.25 -5.58 0.59
CA ILE A 123 -9.79 -6.37 -0.53
C ILE A 123 -9.84 -7.85 -0.17
N MET A 124 -8.79 -8.37 0.46
CA MET A 124 -8.67 -9.81 0.73
C MET A 124 -9.28 -10.26 2.05
N GLY A 125 -9.66 -9.33 2.92
CA GLY A 125 -10.38 -9.65 4.18
C GLY A 125 -9.57 -10.42 5.22
N PHE A 126 -8.29 -10.68 5.00
CA PHE A 126 -7.45 -11.38 5.97
C PHE A 126 -6.63 -10.41 6.83
N LYS A 127 -6.36 -10.83 8.06
CA LYS A 127 -5.46 -10.09 8.95
C LYS A 127 -4.01 -10.35 8.53
N VAL A 128 -3.26 -9.28 8.31
CA VAL A 128 -1.82 -9.39 8.11
C VAL A 128 -1.15 -9.42 9.48
N LYS A 129 -0.59 -10.56 9.84
CA LYS A 129 0.28 -10.68 11.02
C LYS A 129 1.56 -9.89 10.75
N LYS A 130 2.03 -9.15 11.74
CA LYS A 130 3.26 -8.36 11.64
C LYS A 130 4.25 -8.78 12.70
N LEU A 131 5.53 -8.71 12.36
CA LEU A 131 6.64 -9.08 13.22
C LEU A 131 7.21 -7.83 13.90
N TRP A 132 6.69 -7.50 15.08
CA TRP A 132 6.99 -6.23 15.76
C TRP A 132 8.08 -6.29 16.83
N SER A 133 8.40 -7.49 17.29
CA SER A 133 9.18 -7.67 18.50
C SER A 133 10.25 -8.75 18.31
N PRO A 134 11.28 -8.52 17.48
CA PRO A 134 12.37 -9.48 17.31
C PRO A 134 13.09 -9.74 18.65
N PRO A 135 13.83 -10.86 18.77
CA PRO A 135 14.18 -11.79 17.69
C PRO A 135 13.10 -12.85 17.39
N TYR A 136 13.10 -13.36 16.18
CA TYR A 136 12.32 -14.50 15.73
C TYR A 136 13.24 -15.58 15.16
N LEU A 137 12.84 -16.85 15.29
CA LEU A 137 13.48 -17.98 14.66
C LEU A 137 12.67 -18.36 13.40
N GLN A 138 13.26 -18.25 12.25
CA GLN A 138 12.69 -18.72 10.98
C GLN A 138 13.17 -20.16 10.72
N VAL A 139 12.23 -21.08 10.59
CA VAL A 139 12.48 -22.48 10.27
C VAL A 139 12.12 -22.71 8.81
N ALA A 140 13.14 -22.89 7.97
CA ALA A 140 12.97 -23.17 6.55
C ALA A 140 12.67 -24.67 6.35
N LEU A 141 11.51 -24.96 5.76
CA LEU A 141 11.09 -26.32 5.42
C LEU A 141 11.56 -26.64 3.99
N ASP A 142 12.88 -26.71 3.81
CA ASP A 142 13.53 -27.04 2.53
C ASP A 142 13.54 -28.56 2.30
N LEU A 143 12.36 -29.14 2.19
CA LEU A 143 12.12 -30.57 2.10
C LEU A 143 11.41 -30.92 0.79
N ASP A 144 11.57 -32.15 0.36
CA ASP A 144 10.86 -32.70 -0.78
C ASP A 144 9.81 -33.79 -0.37
N ASN A 145 9.55 -33.89 0.91
CA ASN A 145 8.68 -34.92 1.50
C ASN A 145 7.71 -34.31 2.50
N GLU A 146 6.42 -34.51 2.26
CA GLU A 146 5.33 -33.96 3.07
C GLU A 146 5.31 -34.56 4.49
N ALA A 147 5.51 -35.88 4.62
CA ALA A 147 5.51 -36.52 5.93
C ALA A 147 6.69 -36.06 6.82
N ALA A 148 7.85 -35.75 6.20
CA ALA A 148 8.97 -35.15 6.91
C ALA A 148 8.65 -33.72 7.36
N MET A 149 7.98 -32.94 6.52
CA MET A 149 7.49 -31.61 6.86
C MET A 149 6.55 -31.64 8.06
N GLU A 150 5.53 -32.51 8.03
CA GLU A 150 4.58 -32.66 9.12
C GLU A 150 5.26 -33.04 10.45
N ARG A 151 6.20 -33.99 10.40
CA ARG A 151 6.97 -34.39 11.59
C ARG A 151 7.74 -33.23 12.19
N ILE A 152 8.50 -32.48 11.35
CA ILE A 152 9.26 -31.32 11.84
C ILE A 152 8.34 -30.29 12.45
N ILE A 153 7.23 -29.95 11.79
CA ILE A 153 6.27 -28.97 12.31
C ILE A 153 5.72 -29.45 13.68
N ASN A 154 5.41 -30.73 13.84
CA ASN A 154 4.87 -31.26 15.08
C ASN A 154 5.90 -31.31 16.21
N ASP A 155 7.19 -31.49 15.88
CA ASP A 155 8.29 -31.52 16.84
C ASP A 155 8.70 -30.11 17.32
N LEU A 156 8.34 -29.05 16.58
CA LEU A 156 8.62 -27.68 17.01
C LEU A 156 7.74 -27.28 18.20
N PRO A 157 8.29 -26.55 19.18
CA PRO A 157 7.50 -26.01 20.28
C PRO A 157 6.44 -25.02 19.75
N ASP A 158 5.31 -24.96 20.42
CA ASP A 158 4.27 -23.97 20.12
C ASP A 158 4.68 -22.63 20.72
N ASN A 159 5.23 -21.76 19.88
CA ASN A 159 5.78 -20.47 20.28
C ASN A 159 5.57 -19.45 19.17
N ASP A 160 5.08 -18.26 19.53
CA ASP A 160 4.84 -17.14 18.61
C ASP A 160 6.12 -16.52 18.02
N ARG A 161 7.30 -16.92 18.53
CA ARG A 161 8.61 -16.52 18.03
C ARG A 161 9.13 -17.41 16.90
N ILE A 162 8.44 -18.49 16.58
CA ILE A 162 8.81 -19.39 15.48
C ILE A 162 7.99 -19.04 14.24
N LEU A 163 8.73 -18.74 13.18
CA LEU A 163 8.19 -18.51 11.84
C LEU A 163 8.42 -19.78 11.02
N LEU A 164 7.43 -20.21 10.26
CA LEU A 164 7.56 -21.35 9.35
C LEU A 164 7.73 -20.85 7.93
N GLU A 165 8.73 -21.34 7.24
CA GLU A 165 8.93 -21.03 5.83
C GLU A 165 8.63 -22.28 4.98
N ALA A 166 7.64 -22.14 4.08
CA ALA A 166 7.44 -23.12 3.03
C ALA A 166 8.57 -22.94 2.01
N GLY A 167 9.59 -23.77 2.12
CA GLY A 167 10.80 -23.68 1.31
C GLY A 167 10.55 -23.95 -0.17
N THR A 168 11.44 -23.44 -0.99
CA THR A 168 11.34 -23.56 -2.46
C THR A 168 11.18 -25.01 -2.94
N PRO A 169 11.94 -26.01 -2.44
CA PRO A 169 11.76 -27.40 -2.88
C PRO A 169 10.36 -27.94 -2.61
N LEU A 170 9.82 -27.61 -1.43
CA LEU A 170 8.50 -28.04 -1.00
C LEU A 170 7.40 -27.42 -1.89
N VAL A 171 7.49 -26.12 -2.14
CA VAL A 171 6.52 -25.40 -2.97
C VAL A 171 6.62 -25.84 -4.45
N LYS A 172 7.81 -26.03 -4.99
CA LYS A 172 8.00 -26.51 -6.36
C LYS A 172 7.45 -27.91 -6.57
N LYS A 173 7.56 -28.80 -5.58
CA LYS A 173 7.10 -30.19 -5.68
C LYS A 173 5.60 -30.34 -5.50
N PHE A 174 5.03 -29.64 -4.53
CA PHE A 174 3.62 -29.83 -4.12
C PHE A 174 2.70 -28.65 -4.49
N GLY A 175 3.25 -27.61 -5.09
CA GLY A 175 2.52 -26.39 -5.42
C GLY A 175 2.20 -25.54 -4.19
N VAL A 176 1.58 -24.38 -4.40
CA VAL A 176 1.23 -23.43 -3.33
C VAL A 176 0.21 -23.96 -2.33
N GLY A 177 -0.51 -25.05 -2.68
CA GLY A 177 -1.45 -25.72 -1.78
C GLY A 177 -0.80 -26.28 -0.51
N ILE A 178 0.52 -26.54 -0.52
CA ILE A 178 1.26 -26.99 0.65
C ILE A 178 1.24 -25.97 1.79
N ILE A 179 1.15 -24.68 1.47
CA ILE A 179 1.04 -23.59 2.46
C ILE A 179 -0.24 -23.75 3.28
N GLY A 180 -1.34 -24.18 2.62
CA GLY A 180 -2.59 -24.49 3.31
C GLY A 180 -2.47 -25.64 4.30
N LYS A 181 -1.66 -26.67 3.99
CA LYS A 181 -1.38 -27.78 4.90
C LYS A 181 -0.55 -27.34 6.10
N ILE A 182 0.50 -26.53 5.89
CA ILE A 182 1.27 -25.93 6.99
C ILE A 182 0.35 -25.08 7.88
N ARG A 183 -0.54 -24.31 7.30
CA ARG A 183 -1.53 -23.51 8.02
C ARG A 183 -2.49 -24.37 8.85
N ALA A 184 -2.91 -25.52 8.31
CA ALA A 184 -3.78 -26.46 9.05
C ALA A 184 -3.08 -27.08 10.27
N LEU A 185 -1.78 -27.38 10.16
CA LEU A 185 -0.96 -27.90 11.27
C LEU A 185 -0.66 -26.85 12.33
N ARG A 186 -0.48 -25.60 11.92
CA ARG A 186 -0.15 -24.45 12.80
C ARG A 186 -1.02 -23.23 12.45
N PRO A 187 -2.27 -23.19 12.94
CA PRO A 187 -3.23 -22.16 12.57
C PRO A 187 -2.78 -20.72 12.90
N ASP A 188 -1.99 -20.56 13.96
CA ASP A 188 -1.53 -19.24 14.43
C ASP A 188 -0.11 -18.88 14.03
N ALA A 189 0.64 -19.77 13.40
CA ALA A 189 2.01 -19.49 12.97
C ALA A 189 2.07 -18.40 11.92
N PHE A 190 3.15 -17.62 11.92
CA PHE A 190 3.51 -16.77 10.77
C PHE A 190 4.16 -17.66 9.71
N ILE A 191 3.59 -17.71 8.52
CA ILE A 191 4.09 -18.53 7.42
C ILE A 191 4.65 -17.66 6.32
N ILE A 192 5.85 -17.96 5.90
CA ILE A 192 6.58 -17.33 4.78
C ILE A 192 6.55 -18.32 3.61
N ALA A 193 6.30 -17.85 2.41
CA ALA A 193 6.42 -18.64 1.18
C ALA A 193 7.65 -18.21 0.39
N ASP A 194 8.65 -19.09 0.28
CA ASP A 194 9.82 -18.87 -0.55
C ASP A 194 9.57 -19.39 -1.97
N LEU A 195 9.08 -18.53 -2.83
CA LEU A 195 8.65 -18.90 -4.17
C LEU A 195 9.78 -18.87 -5.20
N LYS A 196 10.83 -18.08 -4.97
CA LYS A 196 11.95 -17.85 -5.91
C LYS A 196 11.49 -17.67 -7.37
N THR A 197 10.54 -16.77 -7.55
CA THR A 197 9.92 -16.53 -8.87
C THR A 197 10.85 -15.90 -9.89
N LEU A 198 11.96 -15.33 -9.45
CA LEU A 198 12.97 -14.71 -10.33
C LEU A 198 14.02 -15.73 -10.84
N ASP A 199 14.02 -16.93 -10.30
CA ASP A 199 15.01 -17.99 -10.66
C ASP A 199 14.44 -18.95 -11.74
N VAL A 200 13.37 -18.56 -12.45
CA VAL A 200 12.71 -19.43 -13.45
C VAL A 200 12.91 -18.86 -14.85
#